data_e94e717adab6c46302550c8f6f661a7f
#
_entry.id   e94e717adab6c46302550c8f6f661a7f
#
_cell.length_a   1.000
_cell.length_b   1.000
_cell.length_c   1.000
_cell.angle_alpha   90.00
_cell.angle_beta   90.00
_cell.angle_gamma   90.00
#
_symmetry.space_group_name_H-M   'P 1'
#
loop_
_entity.id
_entity.type
_entity.pdbx_description
1 polymer ?
#
loop_
_entity_poly.entity_id
_entity_poly.type
_entity_poly.pdbx_seq_one_letter_code
_entity_poly.pdbx_strand_id
1 'polypeptide(L)'
;MHMPGHKGAGILGFEGMDLTEIYGADELFAAEGIIKESEQNASNLFGCPTYYSTQGSTLCIQTMCTILCQDAKSKGKKPKILAGRNAHRSFIHAAALLDFDIEWLYGNSDYLSCKIHAEDLEKAIIESHPTAVYLTNPDYLGNLLDIQSLASVCKKHNVLLAIDNAHGAYLRFLEPSLHPIDLGADLCCDSAHKTLPVLTGGAYLHLSDSLNQVWKNDVKHFMEYFSSTSPSYLIMASLDAANEVLDTTFRNSLFECIQSVASLKNTLVQHGYTILSGEPMKITISTKEFGYTGNEIANHLMECDIYPEFYDSDYIVLMPSPYNTKDDLKRLETCLCGIERKPILINKPPKLEQSKKAMNVRQALFSSSITLDVSKSLGQVCSSVTVSCPPAILPVIPGEVISESSIEVMKYYGIETVRVVKE
;
A
#
# COMPACT_ATOMS: atom_id res chain seq x y z
N MET A 1 10.51 -37.15 -12.58
CA MET A 1 10.00 -36.47 -13.78
C MET A 1 8.76 -35.67 -13.40
N HIS A 2 8.92 -34.51 -12.80
CA HIS A 2 7.90 -33.61 -12.29
C HIS A 2 8.10 -32.20 -12.85
N MET A 3 7.18 -31.26 -12.63
CA MET A 3 7.39 -29.83 -12.87
C MET A 3 8.52 -29.29 -11.98
N PRO A 4 9.14 -28.15 -12.29
CA PRO A 4 8.97 -27.32 -13.49
C PRO A 4 9.54 -27.92 -14.77
N GLY A 5 9.15 -27.39 -15.93
CA GLY A 5 9.57 -27.87 -17.25
C GLY A 5 11.06 -27.81 -17.53
N HIS A 6 11.76 -26.84 -16.95
CA HIS A 6 13.21 -26.64 -17.11
C HIS A 6 14.08 -27.71 -16.39
N LYS A 7 13.53 -28.49 -15.45
CA LYS A 7 14.24 -29.58 -14.73
C LYS A 7 15.56 -29.15 -14.05
N GLY A 8 15.61 -27.88 -13.58
CA GLY A 8 16.81 -27.29 -12.99
C GLY A 8 17.89 -26.86 -14.01
N ALA A 9 17.64 -27.05 -15.30
CA ALA A 9 18.49 -26.58 -16.37
C ALA A 9 17.80 -25.48 -17.15
N GLY A 10 18.23 -24.26 -16.98
CA GLY A 10 17.61 -23.12 -17.59
C GLY A 10 18.62 -22.10 -18.10
N ILE A 11 18.11 -20.98 -18.59
CA ILE A 11 18.90 -19.91 -19.20
C ILE A 11 19.19 -18.74 -18.25
N LEU A 12 18.53 -18.67 -17.08
CA LEU A 12 18.69 -17.60 -16.10
C LEU A 12 19.77 -17.91 -15.06
N GLY A 13 20.14 -19.18 -14.86
CA GLY A 13 21.19 -19.62 -13.95
C GLY A 13 20.76 -19.92 -12.52
N PHE A 14 19.49 -19.71 -12.18
CA PHE A 14 18.92 -19.99 -10.85
C PHE A 14 17.75 -20.99 -10.86
N GLU A 15 17.46 -21.62 -12.00
CA GLU A 15 16.36 -22.56 -12.18
C GLU A 15 16.48 -23.79 -11.27
N GLY A 16 17.68 -24.11 -10.80
CA GLY A 16 17.90 -25.17 -9.81
C GLY A 16 17.28 -24.91 -8.44
N MET A 17 16.96 -23.63 -8.13
CA MET A 17 16.28 -23.21 -6.90
C MET A 17 14.76 -23.06 -7.08
N ASP A 18 14.26 -23.10 -8.33
CA ASP A 18 12.83 -22.99 -8.61
C ASP A 18 12.20 -24.39 -8.51
N LEU A 19 11.31 -24.52 -7.55
CA LEU A 19 10.62 -25.77 -7.21
C LEU A 19 9.12 -25.65 -7.46
N THR A 20 8.40 -26.75 -7.25
CA THR A 20 6.95 -26.82 -7.18
C THR A 20 6.57 -27.75 -6.02
N GLU A 21 5.29 -28.05 -5.87
CA GLU A 21 4.70 -28.91 -4.83
C GLU A 21 5.14 -30.37 -5.04
N ILE A 22 6.38 -30.67 -4.70
CA ILE A 22 6.93 -32.04 -4.72
C ILE A 22 7.08 -32.57 -3.30
N TYR A 23 7.30 -33.86 -3.18
CA TYR A 23 7.55 -34.47 -1.87
C TYR A 23 8.66 -33.74 -1.11
N GLY A 24 8.34 -33.28 0.10
CA GLY A 24 9.23 -32.51 0.97
C GLY A 24 9.28 -31.00 0.73
N ALA A 25 8.62 -30.48 -0.31
CA ALA A 25 8.60 -29.04 -0.60
C ALA A 25 7.37 -28.32 -0.03
N ASP A 26 6.38 -29.05 0.51
CA ASP A 26 5.14 -28.53 1.07
C ASP A 26 4.22 -27.83 0.03
N GLU A 27 3.06 -27.31 0.43
CA GLU A 27 2.09 -26.60 -0.40
C GLU A 27 1.63 -25.33 0.31
N LEU A 28 1.67 -24.17 -0.36
CA LEU A 28 1.45 -22.87 0.30
C LEU A 28 0.07 -22.77 0.98
N PHE A 29 -1.01 -23.23 0.34
CA PHE A 29 -2.35 -23.05 0.88
C PHE A 29 -2.83 -24.21 1.76
N ALA A 30 -2.15 -25.36 1.69
CA ALA A 30 -2.35 -26.52 2.55
C ALA A 30 -1.07 -26.87 3.34
N ALA A 31 -0.33 -25.88 3.79
CA ALA A 31 0.98 -26.03 4.40
C ALA A 31 0.93 -26.87 5.69
N GLU A 32 1.71 -27.97 5.71
CA GLU A 32 1.86 -28.86 6.85
C GLU A 32 3.34 -29.10 7.24
N GLY A 33 4.27 -28.74 6.36
CA GLY A 33 5.72 -28.95 6.46
C GLY A 33 6.53 -27.65 6.56
N ILE A 34 7.55 -27.52 5.69
CA ILE A 34 8.54 -26.44 5.74
C ILE A 34 7.94 -25.04 5.56
N ILE A 35 6.90 -24.88 4.74
CA ILE A 35 6.24 -23.59 4.57
C ILE A 35 5.49 -23.19 5.84
N LYS A 36 4.79 -24.14 6.47
CA LYS A 36 4.12 -23.89 7.76
C LYS A 36 5.12 -23.52 8.85
N GLU A 37 6.25 -24.19 8.92
CA GLU A 37 7.33 -23.89 9.87
C GLU A 37 7.90 -22.48 9.64
N SER A 38 8.14 -22.11 8.39
CA SER A 38 8.61 -20.80 8.00
C SER A 38 7.60 -19.69 8.34
N GLU A 39 6.31 -19.89 8.06
CA GLU A 39 5.25 -18.96 8.47
C GLU A 39 5.11 -18.85 10.00
N GLN A 40 5.38 -19.93 10.74
CA GLN A 40 5.42 -19.90 12.21
C GLN A 40 6.59 -19.05 12.71
N ASN A 41 7.75 -19.12 12.06
CA ASN A 41 8.89 -18.26 12.37
C ASN A 41 8.56 -16.79 12.11
N ALA A 42 7.96 -16.49 10.97
CA ALA A 42 7.45 -15.14 10.70
C ALA A 42 6.41 -14.70 11.75
N SER A 43 5.49 -15.58 12.14
CA SER A 43 4.48 -15.28 13.16
C SER A 43 5.12 -14.93 14.51
N ASN A 44 6.20 -15.61 14.90
CA ASN A 44 6.95 -15.30 16.11
C ASN A 44 7.61 -13.91 16.02
N LEU A 45 8.19 -13.56 14.87
CA LEU A 45 8.82 -12.25 14.64
C LEU A 45 7.82 -11.10 14.67
N PHE A 46 6.68 -11.27 14.03
CA PHE A 46 5.63 -10.26 14.01
C PHE A 46 4.73 -10.27 15.24
N GLY A 47 4.79 -11.31 16.07
CA GLY A 47 4.00 -11.46 17.30
C GLY A 47 2.51 -11.69 17.04
N CYS A 48 2.14 -12.18 15.87
CA CYS A 48 0.77 -12.47 15.45
C CYS A 48 0.75 -13.53 14.35
N PRO A 49 -0.35 -14.26 14.11
CA PRO A 49 -0.49 -15.14 12.96
C PRO A 49 -0.17 -14.43 11.65
N THR A 50 0.85 -14.91 10.95
CA THR A 50 1.43 -14.30 9.74
C THR A 50 1.47 -15.34 8.63
N TYR A 51 0.97 -14.98 7.45
CA TYR A 51 0.86 -15.84 6.28
C TYR A 51 1.58 -15.24 5.08
N TYR A 52 2.20 -16.07 4.26
CA TYR A 52 2.94 -15.66 3.08
C TYR A 52 2.04 -15.42 1.87
N SER A 53 2.37 -14.38 1.12
CA SER A 53 1.88 -14.15 -0.22
C SER A 53 3.04 -14.04 -1.21
N THR A 54 2.94 -14.71 -2.35
CA THR A 54 3.87 -14.59 -3.48
C THR A 54 3.34 -13.67 -4.59
N GLN A 55 2.19 -13.01 -4.34
CA GLN A 55 1.51 -12.12 -5.29
C GLN A 55 1.35 -10.69 -4.74
N GLY A 56 2.29 -10.29 -3.90
CA GLY A 56 2.29 -9.00 -3.24
C GLY A 56 1.13 -8.82 -2.26
N SER A 57 1.01 -7.62 -1.72
CA SER A 57 -0.12 -7.24 -0.85
C SER A 57 -1.47 -7.25 -1.57
N THR A 58 -1.52 -7.33 -2.90
CA THR A 58 -2.79 -7.45 -3.63
C THR A 58 -3.58 -8.67 -3.18
N LEU A 59 -2.96 -9.84 -3.07
CA LEU A 59 -3.59 -11.06 -2.55
C LEU A 59 -4.01 -10.88 -1.09
N CYS A 60 -3.15 -10.28 -0.27
CA CYS A 60 -3.46 -10.01 1.14
C CYS A 60 -4.68 -9.08 1.29
N ILE A 61 -4.75 -8.00 0.51
CA ILE A 61 -5.88 -7.05 0.51
C ILE A 61 -7.19 -7.76 0.11
N GLN A 62 -7.16 -8.59 -0.94
CA GLN A 62 -8.32 -9.37 -1.37
C GLN A 62 -8.79 -10.33 -0.28
N THR A 63 -7.84 -10.98 0.40
CA THR A 63 -8.11 -11.87 1.52
C THR A 63 -8.69 -11.12 2.72
N MET A 64 -8.10 -9.99 3.12
CA MET A 64 -8.65 -9.13 4.18
C MET A 64 -10.10 -8.74 3.86
N CYS A 65 -10.36 -8.25 2.64
CA CYS A 65 -11.72 -7.89 2.21
C CYS A 65 -12.67 -9.10 2.24
N THR A 66 -12.20 -10.31 1.91
CA THR A 66 -13.00 -11.53 2.02
C THR A 66 -13.39 -11.81 3.47
N ILE A 67 -12.43 -11.72 4.40
CA ILE A 67 -12.68 -11.89 5.84
C ILE A 67 -13.72 -10.87 6.33
N LEU A 68 -13.55 -9.59 5.98
CA LEU A 68 -14.49 -8.52 6.35
C LEU A 68 -15.91 -8.77 5.80
N CYS A 69 -16.01 -9.26 4.56
CA CYS A 69 -17.29 -9.62 3.95
C CYS A 69 -17.94 -10.82 4.63
N GLN A 70 -17.17 -11.85 4.97
CA GLN A 70 -17.67 -13.04 5.65
C GLN A 70 -18.08 -12.73 7.08
N ASP A 71 -17.33 -11.89 7.80
CA ASP A 71 -17.71 -11.42 9.13
C ASP A 71 -19.05 -10.66 9.09
N ALA A 72 -19.24 -9.76 8.13
CA ALA A 72 -20.52 -9.06 7.95
C ALA A 72 -21.68 -10.02 7.70
N LYS A 73 -21.50 -10.98 6.76
CA LYS A 73 -22.51 -11.98 6.41
C LYS A 73 -22.84 -12.90 7.57
N SER A 74 -21.84 -13.32 8.37
CA SER A 74 -22.07 -14.13 9.58
C SER A 74 -22.95 -13.44 10.62
N LYS A 75 -22.93 -12.11 10.63
CA LYS A 75 -23.77 -11.24 11.46
C LYS A 75 -25.11 -10.86 10.79
N GLY A 76 -25.45 -11.48 9.64
CA GLY A 76 -26.66 -11.20 8.87
C GLY A 76 -26.69 -9.81 8.22
N LYS A 77 -25.53 -9.19 8.01
CA LYS A 77 -25.40 -7.83 7.44
C LYS A 77 -24.89 -7.89 5.98
N LYS A 78 -25.34 -6.95 5.17
CA LYS A 78 -24.72 -6.69 3.85
C LYS A 78 -23.35 -6.04 4.08
N PRO A 79 -22.25 -6.55 3.46
CA PRO A 79 -20.93 -5.95 3.61
C PRO A 79 -20.90 -4.51 3.11
N LYS A 80 -20.47 -3.60 3.98
CA LYS A 80 -20.28 -2.18 3.71
C LYS A 80 -19.02 -1.71 4.43
N ILE A 81 -18.01 -1.33 3.67
CA ILE A 81 -16.69 -0.96 4.21
C ILE A 81 -16.51 0.56 4.13
N LEU A 82 -16.20 1.17 5.27
CA LEU A 82 -15.78 2.56 5.36
C LEU A 82 -14.28 2.63 5.07
N ALA A 83 -13.87 3.29 3.98
CA ALA A 83 -12.50 3.24 3.50
C ALA A 83 -11.89 4.63 3.30
N GLY A 84 -10.58 4.76 3.57
CA GLY A 84 -9.82 5.95 3.22
C GLY A 84 -9.79 6.16 1.70
N ARG A 85 -9.94 7.41 1.25
CA ARG A 85 -9.99 7.76 -0.18
C ARG A 85 -8.69 7.46 -0.92
N ASN A 86 -7.58 7.26 -0.20
CA ASN A 86 -6.28 6.85 -0.69
C ASN A 86 -6.10 5.32 -0.75
N ALA A 87 -7.18 4.54 -0.68
CA ALA A 87 -7.11 3.09 -0.80
C ALA A 87 -6.51 2.65 -2.14
N HIS A 88 -5.61 1.68 -2.10
CA HIS A 88 -4.96 1.15 -3.29
C HIS A 88 -5.99 0.50 -4.24
N ARG A 89 -5.71 0.53 -5.56
CA ARG A 89 -6.58 -0.08 -6.59
C ARG A 89 -6.97 -1.53 -6.32
N SER A 90 -6.14 -2.30 -5.60
CA SER A 90 -6.44 -3.69 -5.21
C SER A 90 -7.67 -3.77 -4.32
N PHE A 91 -7.91 -2.80 -3.42
CA PHE A 91 -9.12 -2.69 -2.62
C PHE A 91 -10.36 -2.44 -3.49
N ILE A 92 -10.25 -1.57 -4.50
CA ILE A 92 -11.34 -1.27 -5.43
C ILE A 92 -11.67 -2.50 -6.29
N HIS A 93 -10.64 -3.24 -6.73
CA HIS A 93 -10.85 -4.51 -7.44
C HIS A 93 -11.50 -5.55 -6.53
N ALA A 94 -11.08 -5.64 -5.25
CA ALA A 94 -11.73 -6.52 -4.29
C ALA A 94 -13.22 -6.17 -4.10
N ALA A 95 -13.56 -4.86 -4.05
CA ALA A 95 -14.96 -4.43 -3.96
C ALA A 95 -15.79 -4.89 -5.16
N ALA A 96 -15.23 -4.85 -6.35
CA ALA A 96 -15.91 -5.34 -7.55
C ALA A 96 -16.09 -6.86 -7.54
N LEU A 97 -15.05 -7.61 -7.13
CA LEU A 97 -15.06 -9.07 -7.13
C LEU A 97 -15.98 -9.63 -6.03
N LEU A 98 -15.95 -9.05 -4.84
CA LEU A 98 -16.71 -9.50 -3.66
C LEU A 98 -18.07 -8.85 -3.51
N ASP A 99 -18.38 -7.82 -4.31
CA ASP A 99 -19.65 -7.09 -4.35
C ASP A 99 -20.04 -6.47 -2.99
N PHE A 100 -19.12 -5.75 -2.37
CA PHE A 100 -19.40 -4.97 -1.18
C PHE A 100 -19.56 -3.48 -1.48
N ASP A 101 -20.36 -2.80 -0.64
CA ASP A 101 -20.52 -1.36 -0.73
C ASP A 101 -19.35 -0.63 -0.05
N ILE A 102 -18.93 0.49 -0.66
CA ILE A 102 -17.91 1.37 -0.10
C ILE A 102 -18.54 2.71 0.28
N GLU A 103 -18.20 3.17 1.48
CA GLU A 103 -18.34 4.55 1.92
C GLU A 103 -16.95 5.18 2.06
N TRP A 104 -16.75 6.39 1.54
CA TRP A 104 -15.42 6.99 1.47
C TRP A 104 -15.18 8.02 2.57
N LEU A 105 -14.04 7.89 3.26
CA LEU A 105 -13.48 8.93 4.12
C LEU A 105 -12.57 9.83 3.28
N TYR A 106 -12.92 11.11 3.25
CA TYR A 106 -12.09 12.17 2.69
C TYR A 106 -11.32 12.81 3.86
N GLY A 107 -10.02 12.61 3.96
CA GLY A 107 -9.23 13.21 5.04
C GLY A 107 -9.27 14.74 5.02
N ASN A 108 -8.93 15.36 6.14
CA ASN A 108 -8.89 16.83 6.30
C ASN A 108 -7.63 17.47 5.68
N SER A 109 -6.84 16.73 4.93
CA SER A 109 -5.54 17.12 4.41
C SER A 109 -5.53 17.28 2.90
N ASP A 110 -4.38 17.70 2.41
CA ASP A 110 -4.10 17.84 1.00
C ASP A 110 -4.40 16.57 0.21
N TYR A 111 -4.68 16.74 -1.06
CA TYR A 111 -5.14 15.76 -2.04
C TYR A 111 -4.37 14.42 -2.08
N LEU A 112 -3.09 14.40 -1.70
CA LEU A 112 -2.26 13.19 -1.76
C LEU A 112 -2.22 12.38 -0.45
N SER A 113 -2.90 12.85 0.60
CA SER A 113 -2.90 12.24 1.92
C SER A 113 -4.32 12.19 2.49
N CYS A 114 -4.72 11.03 2.99
CA CYS A 114 -6.01 10.85 3.67
C CYS A 114 -5.77 10.77 5.19
N LYS A 115 -5.46 11.92 5.83
CA LYS A 115 -5.32 11.99 7.29
C LYS A 115 -6.70 11.93 7.94
N ILE A 116 -6.94 10.90 8.74
CA ILE A 116 -8.21 10.65 9.43
C ILE A 116 -7.95 10.71 10.92
N HIS A 117 -8.72 11.54 11.62
CA HIS A 117 -8.71 11.61 13.08
C HIS A 117 -9.77 10.69 13.69
N ALA A 118 -9.55 10.25 14.92
CA ALA A 118 -10.44 9.32 15.61
C ALA A 118 -11.88 9.84 15.72
N GLU A 119 -12.05 11.14 15.95
CA GLU A 119 -13.36 11.82 16.05
C GLU A 119 -14.12 11.80 14.71
N ASP A 120 -13.41 12.04 13.60
CA ASP A 120 -13.99 11.99 12.25
C ASP A 120 -14.39 10.57 11.88
N LEU A 121 -13.54 9.58 12.24
CA LEU A 121 -13.86 8.17 12.06
C LEU A 121 -15.08 7.76 12.86
N GLU A 122 -15.17 8.14 14.13
CA GLU A 122 -16.30 7.82 14.99
C GLU A 122 -17.61 8.38 14.45
N LYS A 123 -17.59 9.66 14.04
CA LYS A 123 -18.73 10.29 13.39
C LYS A 123 -19.17 9.55 12.12
N ALA A 124 -18.23 9.22 11.26
CA ALA A 124 -18.51 8.46 10.02
C ALA A 124 -19.06 7.05 10.30
N ILE A 125 -18.58 6.36 11.34
CA ILE A 125 -19.11 5.04 11.76
C ILE A 125 -20.57 5.19 12.23
N ILE A 126 -20.87 6.20 13.04
CA ILE A 126 -22.24 6.46 13.55
C ILE A 126 -23.20 6.81 12.40
N GLU A 127 -22.77 7.63 11.43
CA GLU A 127 -23.60 8.08 10.32
C GLU A 127 -23.82 6.98 9.27
N SER A 128 -22.77 6.24 8.91
CA SER A 128 -22.81 5.28 7.80
C SER A 128 -23.12 3.84 8.21
N HIS A 129 -22.99 3.49 9.51
CA HIS A 129 -23.15 2.12 10.03
C HIS A 129 -22.38 1.07 9.21
N PRO A 130 -21.06 1.19 9.04
CA PRO A 130 -20.27 0.24 8.25
C PRO A 130 -20.15 -1.10 8.98
N THR A 131 -19.80 -2.13 8.25
CA THR A 131 -19.47 -3.44 8.82
C THR A 131 -17.99 -3.58 9.14
N ALA A 132 -17.14 -2.77 8.49
CA ALA A 132 -15.69 -2.75 8.70
C ALA A 132 -15.12 -1.40 8.29
N VAL A 133 -13.87 -1.13 8.73
CA VAL A 133 -13.04 0.01 8.33
C VAL A 133 -11.79 -0.49 7.63
N TYR A 134 -11.40 0.17 6.53
CA TYR A 134 -10.18 -0.11 5.78
C TYR A 134 -9.39 1.18 5.55
N LEU A 135 -8.14 1.23 6.02
CA LEU A 135 -7.28 2.41 5.90
C LEU A 135 -5.89 2.02 5.38
N THR A 136 -5.19 2.99 4.78
CA THR A 136 -3.81 2.84 4.32
C THR A 136 -2.87 3.58 5.27
N ASN A 137 -1.84 2.88 5.79
CA ASN A 137 -0.85 3.43 6.72
C ASN A 137 0.47 2.63 6.66
N PRO A 138 1.62 3.25 6.36
CA PRO A 138 1.77 4.65 5.93
C PRO A 138 1.10 4.93 4.58
N ASP A 139 0.77 6.18 4.34
CA ASP A 139 0.37 6.58 2.99
C ASP A 139 1.60 6.72 2.06
N TYR A 140 1.34 7.04 0.79
CA TYR A 140 2.41 7.10 -0.22
C TYR A 140 3.44 8.21 0.07
N LEU A 141 3.03 9.30 0.72
CA LEU A 141 3.91 10.39 1.14
C LEU A 141 4.63 10.11 2.48
N GLY A 142 4.34 8.99 3.13
CA GLY A 142 4.93 8.59 4.40
C GLY A 142 4.20 9.12 5.63
N ASN A 143 3.00 9.68 5.49
CA ASN A 143 2.23 10.08 6.66
C ASN A 143 1.75 8.84 7.43
N LEU A 144 1.77 8.95 8.76
CA LEU A 144 1.28 7.95 9.69
C LEU A 144 -0.06 8.38 10.29
N LEU A 145 -0.97 7.43 10.43
CA LEU A 145 -2.21 7.58 11.18
C LEU A 145 -2.01 7.20 12.64
N ASP A 146 -2.78 7.78 13.53
CA ASP A 146 -2.87 7.32 14.92
C ASP A 146 -3.72 6.03 15.00
N ILE A 147 -3.11 4.92 14.60
CA ILE A 147 -3.79 3.61 14.53
C ILE A 147 -4.36 3.21 15.89
N GLN A 148 -3.68 3.52 17.00
CA GLN A 148 -4.14 3.14 18.35
C GLN A 148 -5.48 3.80 18.68
N SER A 149 -5.61 5.10 18.41
CA SER A 149 -6.87 5.82 18.62
C SER A 149 -7.97 5.34 17.67
N LEU A 150 -7.64 5.11 16.39
CA LEU A 150 -8.58 4.59 15.39
C LEU A 150 -9.07 3.18 15.73
N ALA A 151 -8.16 2.28 16.17
CA ALA A 151 -8.51 0.94 16.64
C ALA A 151 -9.43 0.96 17.87
N SER A 152 -9.18 1.89 18.79
CA SER A 152 -10.03 2.08 19.98
C SER A 152 -11.46 2.47 19.60
N VAL A 153 -11.62 3.36 18.62
CA VAL A 153 -12.94 3.75 18.06
C VAL A 153 -13.62 2.54 17.39
N CYS A 154 -12.91 1.82 16.52
CA CYS A 154 -13.46 0.63 15.86
C CYS A 154 -13.93 -0.42 16.88
N LYS A 155 -13.13 -0.70 17.89
CA LYS A 155 -13.46 -1.63 18.98
C LYS A 155 -14.69 -1.19 19.77
N LYS A 156 -14.82 0.10 20.10
CA LYS A 156 -15.99 0.69 20.79
C LYS A 156 -17.29 0.43 20.02
N HIS A 157 -17.25 0.49 18.69
CA HIS A 157 -18.40 0.29 17.82
C HIS A 157 -18.54 -1.14 17.28
N ASN A 158 -17.69 -2.09 17.72
CA ASN A 158 -17.67 -3.50 17.28
C ASN A 158 -17.55 -3.65 15.75
N VAL A 159 -16.64 -2.87 15.17
CA VAL A 159 -16.31 -2.83 13.73
C VAL A 159 -14.86 -3.26 13.56
N LEU A 160 -14.57 -4.18 12.65
CA LEU A 160 -13.19 -4.63 12.37
C LEU A 160 -12.40 -3.54 11.66
N LEU A 161 -11.11 -3.41 12.03
CA LEU A 161 -10.16 -2.49 11.41
C LEU A 161 -9.11 -3.27 10.60
N ALA A 162 -9.09 -3.05 9.28
CA ALA A 162 -8.07 -3.57 8.37
C ALA A 162 -7.15 -2.44 7.89
N ILE A 163 -5.84 -2.68 7.93
CA ILE A 163 -4.83 -1.70 7.53
C ILE A 163 -3.99 -2.23 6.37
N ASP A 164 -3.95 -1.46 5.29
CA ASP A 164 -2.99 -1.61 4.22
C ASP A 164 -1.67 -0.93 4.63
N ASN A 165 -0.74 -1.73 5.14
CA ASN A 165 0.58 -1.30 5.59
C ASN A 165 1.67 -1.64 4.54
N ALA A 166 1.31 -1.65 3.26
CA ALA A 166 2.21 -2.09 2.19
C ALA A 166 3.59 -1.39 2.19
N HIS A 167 3.69 -0.16 2.70
CA HIS A 167 4.94 0.59 2.82
C HIS A 167 5.58 0.52 4.20
N GLY A 168 4.98 -0.21 5.16
CA GLY A 168 5.35 -0.15 6.57
C GLY A 168 5.80 -1.46 7.21
N ALA A 169 6.17 -2.51 6.46
CA ALA A 169 6.59 -3.78 7.04
C ALA A 169 7.71 -3.62 8.09
N TYR A 170 8.65 -2.72 7.88
CA TYR A 170 9.74 -2.43 8.81
C TYR A 170 9.30 -1.76 10.12
N LEU A 171 8.09 -1.17 10.18
CA LEU A 171 7.57 -0.49 11.37
C LEU A 171 7.45 -1.43 12.58
N ARG A 172 7.33 -2.74 12.33
CA ARG A 172 7.37 -3.78 13.37
C ARG A 172 8.69 -3.79 14.15
N PHE A 173 9.77 -3.44 13.50
CA PHE A 173 11.13 -3.56 14.06
C PHE A 173 11.64 -2.26 14.69
N LEU A 174 10.79 -1.23 14.76
CA LEU A 174 11.05 0.00 15.51
C LEU A 174 10.83 -0.18 17.02
N GLU A 175 11.41 0.70 17.83
CA GLU A 175 11.19 0.78 19.27
C GLU A 175 10.79 2.22 19.67
N PRO A 176 9.52 2.41 20.08
CA PRO A 176 8.43 1.43 20.10
C PRO A 176 7.98 1.04 18.69
N SER A 177 7.35 -0.14 18.58
CA SER A 177 6.75 -0.59 17.31
C SER A 177 5.64 0.36 16.87
N LEU A 178 5.62 0.67 15.55
CA LEU A 178 4.55 1.43 14.91
C LEU A 178 3.72 0.55 13.94
N HIS A 179 3.88 -0.78 14.03
CA HIS A 179 3.15 -1.72 13.19
C HIS A 179 1.66 -1.77 13.58
N PRO A 180 0.73 -1.74 12.61
CA PRO A 180 -0.70 -1.63 12.88
C PRO A 180 -1.27 -2.72 13.79
N ILE A 181 -0.79 -3.96 13.72
CA ILE A 181 -1.23 -5.05 14.61
C ILE A 181 -0.88 -4.73 16.07
N ASP A 182 0.32 -4.23 16.34
CA ASP A 182 0.74 -3.86 17.69
C ASP A 182 -0.07 -2.68 18.24
N LEU A 183 -0.60 -1.84 17.34
CA LEU A 183 -1.43 -0.69 17.67
C LEU A 183 -2.93 -1.00 17.68
N GLY A 184 -3.31 -2.28 17.49
CA GLY A 184 -4.67 -2.76 17.71
C GLY A 184 -5.52 -2.95 16.45
N ALA A 185 -4.95 -2.94 15.25
CA ALA A 185 -5.65 -3.35 14.04
C ALA A 185 -5.99 -4.85 14.09
N ASP A 186 -7.14 -5.25 13.51
CA ASP A 186 -7.57 -6.64 13.45
C ASP A 186 -6.89 -7.41 12.31
N LEU A 187 -6.64 -6.73 11.19
CA LEU A 187 -6.06 -7.27 9.97
C LEU A 187 -5.03 -6.27 9.42
N CYS A 188 -3.92 -6.79 8.92
CA CYS A 188 -2.88 -5.95 8.31
C CYS A 188 -2.22 -6.69 7.14
N CYS A 189 -1.79 -5.98 6.12
CA CYS A 189 -0.94 -6.55 5.07
C CYS A 189 0.31 -5.70 4.85
N ASP A 190 1.43 -6.39 4.62
CA ASP A 190 2.74 -5.80 4.34
C ASP A 190 3.23 -6.24 2.96
N SER A 191 3.66 -5.30 2.12
CA SER A 191 4.49 -5.64 0.96
C SER A 191 5.95 -5.78 1.43
N ALA A 192 6.32 -6.99 1.86
CA ALA A 192 7.66 -7.26 2.40
C ALA A 192 8.77 -6.77 1.46
N HIS A 193 8.61 -7.00 0.16
CA HIS A 193 9.57 -6.62 -0.87
C HIS A 193 9.83 -5.12 -1.02
N LYS A 194 9.01 -4.24 -0.41
CA LYS A 194 9.22 -2.78 -0.49
C LYS A 194 10.21 -2.27 0.55
N THR A 195 10.27 -2.89 1.72
CA THR A 195 11.05 -2.37 2.85
C THR A 195 11.90 -3.42 3.58
N LEU A 196 11.73 -4.69 3.26
CA LEU A 196 12.49 -5.81 3.82
C LEU A 196 13.29 -6.54 2.72
N PRO A 197 14.29 -7.36 3.06
CA PRO A 197 15.15 -8.06 2.08
C PRO A 197 14.46 -9.24 1.40
N VAL A 198 13.36 -8.98 0.72
CA VAL A 198 12.49 -9.98 0.10
C VAL A 198 12.37 -9.72 -1.40
N LEU A 199 12.31 -10.77 -2.21
CA LEU A 199 12.09 -10.66 -3.65
C LEU A 199 10.74 -10.03 -3.97
N THR A 200 10.69 -9.29 -5.09
CA THR A 200 9.46 -8.65 -5.57
C THR A 200 8.31 -9.65 -5.68
N GLY A 201 7.15 -9.29 -5.11
CA GLY A 201 5.99 -10.16 -4.99
C GLY A 201 5.83 -10.79 -3.60
N GLY A 202 6.89 -10.82 -2.77
CA GLY A 202 6.79 -11.28 -1.39
C GLY A 202 6.04 -10.30 -0.50
N ALA A 203 5.05 -10.81 0.23
CA ALA A 203 4.23 -10.04 1.14
C ALA A 203 3.74 -10.89 2.32
N TYR A 204 3.28 -10.22 3.37
CA TYR A 204 2.68 -10.84 4.55
C TYR A 204 1.23 -10.41 4.73
N LEU A 205 0.42 -11.35 5.18
CA LEU A 205 -0.91 -11.10 5.76
C LEU A 205 -0.85 -11.39 7.25
N HIS A 206 -1.21 -10.42 8.06
CA HIS A 206 -1.20 -10.52 9.53
C HIS A 206 -2.61 -10.48 10.07
N LEU A 207 -2.90 -11.34 11.04
CA LEU A 207 -4.17 -11.40 11.74
C LEU A 207 -3.95 -11.17 13.23
N SER A 208 -4.74 -10.30 13.84
CA SER A 208 -4.71 -10.08 15.28
C SER A 208 -5.12 -11.34 16.04
N ASP A 209 -4.56 -11.54 17.24
CA ASP A 209 -4.97 -12.62 18.14
C ASP A 209 -6.42 -12.49 18.60
N SER A 210 -6.95 -11.27 18.63
CA SER A 210 -8.35 -10.99 18.97
C SER A 210 -9.35 -11.37 17.87
N LEU A 211 -8.89 -11.58 16.63
CA LEU A 211 -9.76 -11.96 15.53
C LEU A 211 -10.39 -13.34 15.77
N ASN A 212 -11.66 -13.51 15.39
CA ASN A 212 -12.39 -14.77 15.54
C ASN A 212 -11.61 -15.95 14.92
N GLN A 213 -11.47 -17.04 15.69
CA GLN A 213 -10.69 -18.21 15.29
C GLN A 213 -11.19 -18.86 13.97
N VAL A 214 -12.47 -18.73 13.66
CA VAL A 214 -13.03 -19.23 12.38
C VAL A 214 -12.31 -18.59 11.20
N TRP A 215 -12.09 -17.26 11.22
CA TRP A 215 -11.42 -16.56 10.13
C TRP A 215 -9.93 -16.91 10.05
N LYS A 216 -9.28 -17.18 11.19
CA LYS A 216 -7.88 -17.64 11.21
C LYS A 216 -7.73 -19.05 10.59
N ASN A 217 -8.70 -19.91 10.80
CA ASN A 217 -8.68 -21.26 10.22
C ASN A 217 -8.91 -21.25 8.70
N ASP A 218 -9.75 -20.32 8.21
CA ASP A 218 -10.15 -20.25 6.81
C ASP A 218 -9.25 -19.35 5.95
N VAL A 219 -8.27 -18.65 6.54
CA VAL A 219 -7.47 -17.63 5.84
C VAL A 219 -6.77 -18.17 4.59
N LYS A 220 -6.15 -19.34 4.66
CA LYS A 220 -5.48 -19.96 3.52
C LYS A 220 -6.46 -20.30 2.39
N HIS A 221 -7.62 -20.78 2.73
CA HIS A 221 -8.70 -21.05 1.78
C HIS A 221 -9.19 -19.76 1.10
N PHE A 222 -9.28 -18.62 1.85
CA PHE A 222 -9.63 -17.34 1.25
C PHE A 222 -8.51 -16.78 0.35
N MET A 223 -7.25 -17.02 0.68
CA MET A 223 -6.12 -16.66 -0.18
C MET A 223 -6.15 -17.41 -1.51
N GLU A 224 -6.50 -18.70 -1.48
CA GLU A 224 -6.58 -19.55 -2.67
C GLU A 224 -7.59 -19.03 -3.72
N TYR A 225 -8.66 -18.35 -3.30
CA TYR A 225 -9.68 -17.81 -4.24
C TYR A 225 -9.10 -16.85 -5.29
N PHE A 226 -8.02 -16.16 -4.98
CA PHE A 226 -7.43 -15.13 -5.83
C PHE A 226 -6.01 -15.46 -6.28
N SER A 227 -5.49 -16.58 -5.84
CA SER A 227 -4.11 -16.96 -6.06
C SER A 227 -3.94 -17.90 -7.24
N SER A 228 -2.71 -17.98 -7.76
CA SER A 228 -2.28 -19.08 -8.60
C SER A 228 -2.11 -20.34 -7.74
N THR A 229 -2.45 -21.49 -8.29
CA THR A 229 -2.14 -22.80 -7.70
C THR A 229 -0.67 -23.17 -7.82
N SER A 230 0.15 -22.33 -8.47
CA SER A 230 1.59 -22.52 -8.62
C SER A 230 2.34 -21.31 -8.06
N PRO A 231 2.45 -21.18 -6.72
CA PRO A 231 3.17 -20.08 -6.09
C PRO A 231 4.67 -20.20 -6.35
N SER A 232 5.35 -19.04 -6.45
CA SER A 232 6.81 -19.02 -6.66
C SER A 232 7.56 -19.45 -5.40
N TYR A 233 8.26 -20.58 -5.47
CA TYR A 233 9.14 -21.06 -4.39
C TYR A 233 10.33 -20.14 -4.16
N LEU A 234 10.84 -19.45 -5.18
CA LEU A 234 11.90 -18.45 -5.02
C LEU A 234 11.45 -17.29 -4.14
N ILE A 235 10.22 -16.81 -4.31
CA ILE A 235 9.67 -15.76 -3.46
C ILE A 235 9.46 -16.28 -2.03
N MET A 236 8.94 -17.49 -1.84
CA MET A 236 8.79 -18.11 -0.51
C MET A 236 10.14 -18.31 0.17
N ALA A 237 11.15 -18.81 -0.54
CA ALA A 237 12.52 -18.95 -0.02
C ALA A 237 13.12 -17.60 0.39
N SER A 238 12.81 -16.51 -0.32
CA SER A 238 13.25 -15.17 0.09
C SER A 238 12.54 -14.66 1.35
N LEU A 239 11.26 -15.00 1.54
CA LEU A 239 10.52 -14.70 2.77
C LEU A 239 11.07 -15.50 3.96
N ASP A 240 11.40 -16.78 3.74
CA ASP A 240 12.03 -17.64 4.75
C ASP A 240 13.41 -17.13 5.16
N ALA A 241 14.28 -16.87 4.18
CA ALA A 241 15.63 -16.32 4.43
C ALA A 241 15.58 -14.96 5.13
N ALA A 242 14.55 -14.15 4.87
CA ALA A 242 14.36 -12.88 5.56
C ALA A 242 14.09 -13.08 7.07
N ASN A 243 13.44 -14.17 7.50
CA ASN A 243 13.17 -14.43 8.93
C ASN A 243 14.46 -14.42 9.75
N GLU A 244 15.55 -15.06 9.28
CA GLU A 244 16.85 -15.08 9.98
C GLU A 244 17.45 -13.67 10.08
N VAL A 245 17.40 -12.90 9.01
CA VAL A 245 17.92 -11.53 8.99
C VAL A 245 17.13 -10.63 9.93
N LEU A 246 15.79 -10.74 9.92
CA LEU A 246 14.88 -9.95 10.75
C LEU A 246 15.05 -10.26 12.24
N ASP A 247 15.34 -11.52 12.59
CA ASP A 247 15.57 -11.95 13.97
C ASP A 247 16.94 -11.50 14.51
N THR A 248 17.94 -11.40 13.64
CA THR A 248 19.34 -11.25 14.09
C THR A 248 19.89 -9.84 13.88
N THR A 249 19.99 -9.37 12.64
CA THR A 249 20.78 -8.18 12.30
C THR A 249 19.94 -6.96 11.88
N PHE A 250 18.73 -7.19 11.44
CA PHE A 250 17.91 -6.14 10.80
C PHE A 250 17.64 -4.93 11.70
N ARG A 251 17.32 -5.12 13.00
CA ARG A 251 17.03 -4.01 13.92
C ARG A 251 18.21 -3.04 14.05
N ASN A 252 19.43 -3.55 14.13
CA ASN A 252 20.60 -2.70 14.22
C ASN A 252 20.84 -1.93 12.91
N SER A 253 20.78 -2.64 11.77
CA SER A 253 20.93 -2.02 10.46
C SER A 253 19.83 -0.99 10.16
N LEU A 254 18.59 -1.25 10.59
CA LEU A 254 17.47 -0.33 10.50
C LEU A 254 17.72 0.93 11.34
N PHE A 255 18.18 0.79 12.57
CA PHE A 255 18.51 1.91 13.44
C PHE A 255 19.60 2.80 12.82
N GLU A 256 20.69 2.22 12.32
CA GLU A 256 21.77 2.96 11.64
C GLU A 256 21.27 3.67 10.39
N CYS A 257 20.39 3.02 9.60
CA CYS A 257 19.79 3.61 8.41
C CYS A 257 18.94 4.83 8.79
N ILE A 258 18.08 4.70 9.80
CA ILE A 258 17.21 5.80 10.28
C ILE A 258 18.05 6.99 10.75
N GLN A 259 19.15 6.77 11.48
CA GLN A 259 20.04 7.84 11.90
C GLN A 259 20.69 8.56 10.70
N SER A 260 21.11 7.79 9.70
CA SER A 260 21.70 8.33 8.47
C SER A 260 20.69 9.13 7.66
N VAL A 261 19.46 8.62 7.53
CA VAL A 261 18.35 9.31 6.85
C VAL A 261 17.95 10.58 7.60
N ALA A 262 17.90 10.54 8.93
CA ALA A 262 17.59 11.72 9.75
C ALA A 262 18.67 12.82 9.57
N SER A 263 19.95 12.44 9.54
CA SER A 263 21.05 13.36 9.26
C SER A 263 20.91 13.99 7.88
N LEU A 264 20.63 13.19 6.86
CA LEU A 264 20.40 13.66 5.49
C LEU A 264 19.21 14.62 5.41
N LYS A 265 18.07 14.28 6.02
CA LYS A 265 16.88 15.16 6.11
C LYS A 265 17.26 16.52 6.72
N ASN A 266 18.03 16.53 7.80
CA ASN A 266 18.48 17.77 8.44
C ASN A 266 19.39 18.61 7.52
N THR A 267 20.32 17.98 6.80
CA THR A 267 21.17 18.67 5.80
C THR A 267 20.31 19.30 4.69
N LEU A 268 19.35 18.57 4.16
CA LEU A 268 18.45 19.06 3.11
C LEU A 268 17.59 20.23 3.61
N VAL A 269 17.08 20.17 4.84
CA VAL A 269 16.33 21.28 5.46
C VAL A 269 17.23 22.52 5.61
N GLN A 270 18.47 22.36 6.07
CA GLN A 270 19.44 23.46 6.17
C GLN A 270 19.79 24.06 4.79
N HIS A 271 19.76 23.24 3.74
CA HIS A 271 19.94 23.70 2.36
C HIS A 271 18.71 24.44 1.81
N GLY A 272 17.56 24.37 2.48
CA GLY A 272 16.33 25.09 2.15
C GLY A 272 15.21 24.24 1.55
N TYR A 273 15.35 22.91 1.54
CA TYR A 273 14.25 22.02 1.15
C TYR A 273 13.20 21.90 2.25
N THR A 274 11.96 21.75 1.85
CA THR A 274 10.84 21.41 2.74
C THR A 274 10.63 19.90 2.75
N ILE A 275 10.95 19.26 3.87
CA ILE A 275 10.78 17.81 4.08
C ILE A 275 9.50 17.58 4.87
N LEU A 276 8.61 16.71 4.37
CA LEU A 276 7.41 16.34 5.11
C LEU A 276 7.76 15.45 6.32
N SER A 277 7.09 15.69 7.44
CA SER A 277 7.17 14.80 8.60
C SER A 277 6.36 13.52 8.35
N GLY A 278 6.87 12.38 8.77
CA GLY A 278 6.20 11.11 8.59
C GLY A 278 7.01 9.95 9.13
N GLU A 279 6.88 8.80 8.51
CA GLU A 279 7.64 7.60 8.88
C GLU A 279 9.15 7.83 8.71
N PRO A 280 10.00 7.16 9.53
CA PRO A 280 11.39 7.59 9.69
C PRO A 280 12.28 7.38 8.46
N MET A 281 12.08 6.34 7.66
CA MET A 281 12.97 6.05 6.52
C MET A 281 12.65 6.86 5.27
N LYS A 282 11.38 7.12 4.99
CA LYS A 282 10.97 7.81 3.75
C LYS A 282 11.39 9.29 3.77
N ILE A 283 11.92 9.77 2.65
CA ILE A 283 12.25 11.17 2.44
C ILE A 283 11.27 11.73 1.42
N THR A 284 10.34 12.56 1.89
CA THR A 284 9.34 13.22 1.05
C THR A 284 9.61 14.71 1.02
N ILE A 285 9.91 15.25 -0.17
CA ILE A 285 10.27 16.65 -0.39
C ILE A 285 9.12 17.36 -1.09
N SER A 286 8.64 18.47 -0.52
CA SER A 286 7.81 19.45 -1.22
C SER A 286 8.74 20.32 -2.08
N THR A 287 8.70 20.12 -3.40
CA THR A 287 9.70 20.68 -4.30
C THR A 287 9.41 22.11 -4.73
N LYS A 288 8.14 22.51 -4.77
CA LYS A 288 7.71 23.83 -5.21
C LYS A 288 8.20 24.98 -4.34
N GLU A 289 8.36 24.74 -3.05
CA GLU A 289 8.92 25.72 -2.11
C GLU A 289 10.41 25.97 -2.35
N PHE A 290 11.08 25.03 -3.02
CA PHE A 290 12.47 25.18 -3.48
C PHE A 290 12.56 25.79 -4.90
N GLY A 291 11.41 25.96 -5.58
CA GLY A 291 11.31 26.59 -6.89
C GLY A 291 11.31 25.62 -8.08
N TYR A 292 11.01 24.35 -7.85
CA TYR A 292 10.95 23.31 -8.88
C TYR A 292 9.69 22.46 -8.74
N THR A 293 9.27 21.84 -9.83
CA THR A 293 8.35 20.72 -9.78
C THR A 293 9.09 19.45 -9.33
N GLY A 294 8.35 18.46 -8.80
CA GLY A 294 8.95 17.17 -8.49
C GLY A 294 9.50 16.46 -9.73
N ASN A 295 8.86 16.64 -10.89
CA ASN A 295 9.37 16.12 -12.18
C ASN A 295 10.76 16.70 -12.52
N GLU A 296 10.99 18.00 -12.34
CA GLU A 296 12.30 18.63 -12.61
C GLU A 296 13.38 18.10 -11.65
N ILE A 297 13.07 17.97 -10.35
CA ILE A 297 14.03 17.40 -9.38
C ILE A 297 14.27 15.91 -9.68
N ALA A 298 13.25 15.15 -10.05
CA ALA A 298 13.40 13.74 -10.42
C ALA A 298 14.33 13.58 -11.64
N ASN A 299 14.15 14.39 -12.67
CA ASN A 299 15.03 14.36 -13.84
C ASN A 299 16.49 14.65 -13.46
N HIS A 300 16.73 15.66 -12.59
CA HIS A 300 18.06 15.96 -12.12
C HIS A 300 18.70 14.81 -11.33
N LEU A 301 17.90 14.13 -10.48
CA LEU A 301 18.36 12.93 -9.76
C LEU A 301 18.69 11.78 -10.71
N MET A 302 17.89 11.58 -11.76
CA MET A 302 18.13 10.53 -12.77
C MET A 302 19.43 10.79 -13.56
N GLU A 303 19.81 12.06 -13.79
CA GLU A 303 21.12 12.42 -14.36
C GLU A 303 22.29 12.03 -13.44
N CYS A 304 22.02 11.88 -12.13
CA CYS A 304 22.97 11.40 -11.12
C CYS A 304 22.86 9.88 -10.86
N ASP A 305 22.16 9.11 -11.70
CA ASP A 305 21.84 7.68 -11.51
C ASP A 305 21.09 7.40 -10.19
N ILE A 306 20.19 8.31 -9.79
CA ILE A 306 19.32 8.16 -8.63
C ILE A 306 17.87 8.15 -9.10
N TYR A 307 17.14 7.06 -8.84
CA TYR A 307 15.76 6.87 -9.29
C TYR A 307 14.81 7.00 -8.10
N PRO A 308 13.96 8.07 -8.07
CA PRO A 308 12.96 8.22 -7.01
C PRO A 308 11.89 7.15 -7.07
N GLU A 309 11.33 6.79 -5.91
CA GLU A 309 10.17 5.89 -5.82
C GLU A 309 8.91 6.52 -6.43
N PHE A 310 8.74 7.82 -6.22
CA PHE A 310 7.59 8.57 -6.69
C PHE A 310 7.97 10.03 -6.96
N TYR A 311 7.35 10.61 -7.96
CA TYR A 311 7.38 12.06 -8.19
C TYR A 311 6.16 12.51 -8.99
N ASP A 312 5.76 13.75 -8.76
CA ASP A 312 4.70 14.43 -9.50
C ASP A 312 5.02 15.95 -9.63
N SER A 313 4.00 16.77 -9.87
CA SER A 313 4.18 18.22 -9.93
C SER A 313 4.55 18.86 -8.60
N ASP A 314 4.28 18.21 -7.46
CA ASP A 314 4.37 18.79 -6.12
C ASP A 314 5.46 18.18 -5.25
N TYR A 315 5.69 16.88 -5.39
CA TYR A 315 6.51 16.10 -4.48
C TYR A 315 7.49 15.18 -5.20
N ILE A 316 8.52 14.81 -4.45
CA ILE A 316 9.40 13.68 -4.75
C ILE A 316 9.49 12.82 -3.49
N VAL A 317 9.46 11.52 -3.67
CA VAL A 317 9.58 10.53 -2.59
C VAL A 317 10.73 9.58 -2.85
N LEU A 318 11.61 9.46 -1.87
CA LEU A 318 12.74 8.54 -1.86
C LEU A 318 12.53 7.54 -0.73
N MET A 319 12.85 6.27 -1.00
CA MET A 319 12.71 5.17 -0.04
C MET A 319 14.07 4.50 0.23
N PRO A 320 14.93 5.10 1.06
CA PRO A 320 16.13 4.42 1.54
C PRO A 320 15.78 3.15 2.32
N SER A 321 16.73 2.23 2.35
CA SER A 321 16.63 1.00 3.13
C SER A 321 17.96 0.71 3.82
N PRO A 322 18.02 -0.22 4.78
CA PRO A 322 19.27 -0.66 5.41
C PRO A 322 20.31 -1.23 4.44
N TYR A 323 19.91 -1.48 3.19
CA TYR A 323 20.80 -1.99 2.14
C TYR A 323 21.43 -0.91 1.27
N ASN A 324 21.05 0.36 1.46
CA ASN A 324 21.77 1.48 0.87
C ASN A 324 23.08 1.72 1.61
N THR A 325 24.14 1.96 0.83
CA THR A 325 25.44 2.30 1.39
C THR A 325 25.50 3.76 1.86
N LYS A 326 26.50 4.10 2.68
CA LYS A 326 26.76 5.50 3.05
C LYS A 326 27.10 6.35 1.82
N ASP A 327 27.75 5.75 0.81
CA ASP A 327 28.08 6.43 -0.44
C ASP A 327 26.83 6.74 -1.27
N ASP A 328 25.82 5.87 -1.25
CA ASP A 328 24.53 6.14 -1.92
C ASP A 328 23.84 7.38 -1.30
N LEU A 329 23.75 7.43 0.03
CA LEU A 329 23.17 8.58 0.74
C LEU A 329 24.00 9.86 0.53
N LYS A 330 25.33 9.74 0.50
CA LYS A 330 26.20 10.89 0.22
C LYS A 330 26.08 11.38 -1.23
N ARG A 331 25.93 10.49 -2.19
CA ARG A 331 25.64 10.83 -3.59
C ARG A 331 24.31 11.58 -3.71
N LEU A 332 23.25 11.09 -3.02
CA LEU A 332 21.95 11.75 -2.97
C LEU A 332 22.06 13.16 -2.36
N GLU A 333 22.75 13.30 -1.23
CA GLU A 333 23.02 14.59 -0.59
C GLU A 333 23.72 15.55 -1.56
N THR A 334 24.81 15.10 -2.19
CA THR A 334 25.60 15.91 -3.10
C THR A 334 24.78 16.38 -4.31
N CYS A 335 23.98 15.48 -4.88
CA CYS A 335 23.12 15.78 -6.02
C CYS A 335 22.06 16.83 -5.66
N LEU A 336 21.31 16.63 -4.57
CA LEU A 336 20.27 17.57 -4.13
C LEU A 336 20.85 18.92 -3.67
N CYS A 337 21.94 18.94 -2.93
CA CYS A 337 22.58 20.16 -2.47
C CYS A 337 23.31 20.91 -3.60
N GLY A 338 23.55 20.28 -4.75
CA GLY A 338 24.08 20.93 -5.96
C GLY A 338 23.05 21.74 -6.73
N ILE A 339 21.76 21.60 -6.43
CA ILE A 339 20.68 22.32 -7.11
C ILE A 339 20.54 23.72 -6.51
N GLU A 340 20.64 24.76 -7.37
CA GLU A 340 20.41 26.15 -6.93
C GLU A 340 18.93 26.42 -6.69
N ARG A 341 18.62 27.06 -5.57
CA ARG A 341 17.23 27.44 -5.23
C ARG A 341 16.69 28.48 -6.21
N LYS A 342 15.46 28.30 -6.69
CA LYS A 342 14.73 29.24 -7.53
C LYS A 342 13.58 29.92 -6.76
N PRO A 343 12.92 30.95 -7.34
CA PRO A 343 11.70 31.52 -6.78
C PRO A 343 10.61 30.46 -6.61
N ILE A 344 9.85 30.53 -5.51
CA ILE A 344 8.79 29.60 -5.14
C ILE A 344 7.73 29.49 -6.24
N LEU A 345 7.31 28.28 -6.58
CA LEU A 345 6.20 28.03 -7.47
C LEU A 345 4.89 28.08 -6.66
N ILE A 346 3.98 28.97 -7.05
CA ILE A 346 2.74 29.26 -6.30
C ILE A 346 1.53 28.43 -6.72
N ASN A 347 1.62 27.68 -7.84
CA ASN A 347 0.52 26.85 -8.32
C ASN A 347 0.31 25.65 -7.38
N LYS A 348 -0.94 25.48 -6.94
CA LYS A 348 -1.35 24.37 -6.05
C LYS A 348 -2.24 23.39 -6.80
N PRO A 349 -2.30 22.11 -6.37
CA PRO A 349 -3.26 21.17 -6.92
C PRO A 349 -4.69 21.68 -6.68
N PRO A 350 -5.59 21.51 -7.66
CA PRO A 350 -7.00 21.83 -7.49
C PRO A 350 -7.60 21.02 -6.34
N LYS A 351 -8.60 21.59 -5.67
CA LYS A 351 -9.32 20.88 -4.61
C LYS A 351 -10.18 19.78 -5.22
N LEU A 352 -10.02 18.55 -4.74
CA LEU A 352 -10.93 17.47 -5.10
C LEU A 352 -12.20 17.54 -4.27
N GLU A 353 -13.34 17.66 -4.95
CA GLU A 353 -14.66 17.59 -4.32
C GLU A 353 -15.22 16.16 -4.39
N GLN A 354 -16.13 15.85 -3.46
CA GLN A 354 -16.78 14.56 -3.44
C GLN A 354 -17.66 14.38 -4.67
N SER A 355 -17.35 13.35 -5.47
CA SER A 355 -18.12 13.01 -6.66
C SER A 355 -19.42 12.30 -6.32
N LYS A 356 -20.46 12.53 -7.12
CA LYS A 356 -21.75 11.83 -6.97
C LYS A 356 -21.62 10.36 -7.39
N LYS A 357 -22.03 9.44 -6.54
CA LYS A 357 -22.13 8.01 -6.87
C LYS A 357 -23.36 7.76 -7.76
N ALA A 358 -23.15 7.23 -8.96
CA ALA A 358 -24.20 6.84 -9.91
C ALA A 358 -24.53 5.35 -9.85
N MET A 359 -23.52 4.50 -9.62
CA MET A 359 -23.66 3.05 -9.49
C MET A 359 -22.61 2.48 -8.55
N ASN A 360 -22.68 1.19 -8.21
CA ASN A 360 -21.65 0.58 -7.39
C ASN A 360 -20.40 0.25 -8.25
N VAL A 361 -19.27 -0.01 -7.56
CA VAL A 361 -17.96 -0.26 -8.20
C VAL A 361 -18.03 -1.48 -9.13
N ARG A 362 -18.70 -2.57 -8.71
CA ARG A 362 -18.86 -3.78 -9.52
C ARG A 362 -19.61 -3.49 -10.82
N GLN A 363 -20.75 -2.81 -10.74
CA GLN A 363 -21.52 -2.44 -11.92
C GLN A 363 -20.69 -1.63 -12.91
N ALA A 364 -19.97 -0.62 -12.42
CA ALA A 364 -19.13 0.23 -13.26
C ALA A 364 -18.00 -0.53 -13.96
N LEU A 365 -17.24 -1.35 -13.20
CA LEU A 365 -16.09 -2.08 -13.73
C LEU A 365 -16.46 -3.19 -14.72
N PHE A 366 -17.63 -3.80 -14.58
CA PHE A 366 -18.10 -4.87 -15.47
C PHE A 366 -19.04 -4.39 -16.59
N SER A 367 -19.34 -3.08 -16.64
CA SER A 367 -20.09 -2.49 -17.76
C SER A 367 -19.22 -2.36 -19.02
N SER A 368 -19.87 -2.37 -20.18
CA SER A 368 -19.21 -1.94 -21.42
C SER A 368 -18.69 -0.52 -21.25
N SER A 369 -17.50 -0.23 -21.75
CA SER A 369 -16.84 1.05 -21.54
C SER A 369 -16.16 1.57 -22.80
N ILE A 370 -15.98 2.88 -22.86
CA ILE A 370 -15.23 3.59 -23.88
C ILE A 370 -14.17 4.48 -23.22
N THR A 371 -13.10 4.76 -23.93
CA THR A 371 -12.08 5.73 -23.50
C THR A 371 -12.40 7.08 -24.13
N LEU A 372 -12.45 8.11 -23.28
CA LEU A 372 -12.65 9.50 -23.71
C LEU A 372 -11.45 10.35 -23.30
N ASP A 373 -11.24 11.43 -24.05
CA ASP A 373 -10.42 12.54 -23.58
C ASP A 373 -11.04 13.13 -22.29
N VAL A 374 -10.20 13.46 -21.31
CA VAL A 374 -10.64 14.00 -20.01
C VAL A 374 -11.51 15.25 -20.21
N SER A 375 -11.20 16.11 -21.19
CA SER A 375 -11.98 17.31 -21.47
C SER A 375 -13.42 17.03 -21.94
N LYS A 376 -13.70 15.82 -22.42
CA LYS A 376 -15.01 15.38 -22.95
C LYS A 376 -15.74 14.45 -21.99
N SER A 377 -15.22 14.22 -20.79
CA SER A 377 -15.76 13.24 -19.84
C SER A 377 -16.71 13.80 -18.79
N LEU A 378 -16.96 15.09 -18.78
CA LEU A 378 -17.87 15.74 -17.81
C LEU A 378 -19.24 15.07 -17.79
N GLY A 379 -19.71 14.73 -16.58
CA GLY A 379 -21.01 14.09 -16.37
C GLY A 379 -21.06 12.58 -16.70
N GLN A 380 -20.02 12.03 -17.31
CA GLN A 380 -19.93 10.59 -17.56
C GLN A 380 -19.61 9.81 -16.28
N VAL A 381 -19.96 8.52 -16.26
CA VAL A 381 -19.67 7.64 -15.13
C VAL A 381 -18.33 6.94 -15.35
N CYS A 382 -17.40 7.08 -14.41
CA CYS A 382 -16.11 6.40 -14.47
C CYS A 382 -16.28 4.88 -14.44
N SER A 383 -15.56 4.15 -15.29
CA SER A 383 -15.64 2.68 -15.41
C SER A 383 -14.32 1.96 -15.15
N SER A 384 -13.28 2.66 -14.73
CA SER A 384 -12.00 2.02 -14.42
C SER A 384 -11.27 2.75 -13.32
N VAL A 385 -10.33 2.06 -12.68
CA VAL A 385 -9.32 2.70 -11.85
C VAL A 385 -8.34 3.39 -12.81
N THR A 386 -8.57 4.68 -13.04
CA THR A 386 -7.93 5.45 -14.12
C THR A 386 -6.51 5.87 -13.82
N VAL A 387 -6.04 5.69 -12.60
CA VAL A 387 -4.82 6.32 -12.15
C VAL A 387 -3.82 5.26 -11.73
N SER A 388 -2.71 5.21 -12.46
CA SER A 388 -1.45 4.73 -11.90
C SER A 388 -0.96 5.77 -10.90
N CYS A 389 -0.27 5.37 -9.85
CA CYS A 389 0.48 6.32 -9.01
C CYS A 389 1.54 7.02 -9.89
N PRO A 390 1.67 8.33 -9.94
CA PRO A 390 0.86 9.37 -9.32
C PRO A 390 -0.49 9.64 -10.04
N PRO A 391 -1.46 10.29 -9.39
CA PRO A 391 -1.48 10.71 -7.97
C PRO A 391 -1.89 9.55 -7.04
N ALA A 392 -1.54 9.66 -5.75
CA ALA A 392 -1.85 8.63 -4.76
C ALA A 392 -3.34 8.51 -4.41
N ILE A 393 -4.12 9.55 -4.65
CA ILE A 393 -5.58 9.57 -4.48
C ILE A 393 -6.25 9.62 -5.85
N LEU A 394 -7.20 8.74 -6.08
CA LEU A 394 -7.96 8.68 -7.32
C LEU A 394 -8.89 9.89 -7.46
N PRO A 395 -8.75 10.71 -8.52
CA PRO A 395 -9.64 11.86 -8.78
C PRO A 395 -11.10 11.46 -8.91
N VAL A 396 -11.35 10.28 -9.44
CA VAL A 396 -12.67 9.66 -9.59
C VAL A 396 -12.55 8.16 -9.46
N ILE A 397 -13.54 7.53 -8.84
CA ILE A 397 -13.60 6.07 -8.64
C ILE A 397 -14.66 5.47 -9.56
N PRO A 398 -14.49 4.20 -9.99
CA PRO A 398 -15.51 3.51 -10.78
C PRO A 398 -16.88 3.58 -10.13
N GLY A 399 -17.88 4.03 -10.91
CA GLY A 399 -19.25 4.27 -10.45
C GLY A 399 -19.57 5.70 -10.01
N GLU A 400 -18.56 6.56 -9.92
CA GLU A 400 -18.76 7.99 -9.67
C GLU A 400 -18.93 8.78 -10.97
N VAL A 401 -19.70 9.86 -10.89
CA VAL A 401 -19.86 10.83 -11.98
C VAL A 401 -18.64 11.74 -12.01
N ILE A 402 -18.03 11.89 -13.17
CA ILE A 402 -16.88 12.78 -13.38
C ILE A 402 -17.36 14.22 -13.29
N SER A 403 -16.84 14.96 -12.31
CA SER A 403 -17.13 16.37 -12.03
C SER A 403 -16.11 17.30 -12.68
N GLU A 404 -16.39 18.60 -12.67
CA GLU A 404 -15.41 19.60 -13.09
C GLU A 404 -14.15 19.54 -12.22
N SER A 405 -14.29 19.41 -10.90
CA SER A 405 -13.14 19.30 -10.00
C SER A 405 -12.30 18.04 -10.28
N SER A 406 -12.93 16.90 -10.63
CA SER A 406 -12.21 15.69 -11.04
C SER A 406 -11.41 15.92 -12.33
N ILE A 407 -11.99 16.65 -13.32
CA ILE A 407 -11.31 16.99 -14.57
C ILE A 407 -10.12 17.92 -14.32
N GLU A 408 -10.28 18.94 -13.48
CA GLU A 408 -9.19 19.87 -13.14
C GLU A 408 -8.01 19.12 -12.48
N VAL A 409 -8.30 18.22 -11.54
CA VAL A 409 -7.28 17.40 -10.89
C VAL A 409 -6.62 16.45 -11.90
N MET A 410 -7.37 15.77 -12.77
CA MET A 410 -6.81 14.91 -13.79
C MET A 410 -5.87 15.68 -14.72
N LYS A 411 -6.27 16.88 -15.19
CA LYS A 411 -5.42 17.75 -16.02
C LYS A 411 -4.15 18.20 -15.30
N TYR A 412 -4.27 18.55 -14.02
CA TYR A 412 -3.14 19.00 -13.21
C TYR A 412 -2.03 17.93 -13.11
N TYR A 413 -2.44 16.65 -13.01
CA TYR A 413 -1.52 15.51 -12.97
C TYR A 413 -1.21 14.88 -14.35
N GLY A 414 -1.59 15.54 -15.45
CA GLY A 414 -1.27 15.10 -16.80
C GLY A 414 -2.03 13.86 -17.26
N ILE A 415 -3.20 13.59 -16.67
CA ILE A 415 -4.07 12.48 -17.10
C ILE A 415 -4.88 12.98 -18.30
N GLU A 416 -4.63 12.40 -19.46
CA GLU A 416 -5.23 12.83 -20.72
C GLU A 416 -6.53 12.10 -21.05
N THR A 417 -6.65 10.84 -20.63
CA THR A 417 -7.79 9.98 -20.99
C THR A 417 -8.39 9.29 -19.76
N VAL A 418 -9.68 8.99 -19.84
CA VAL A 418 -10.43 8.27 -18.80
C VAL A 418 -11.41 7.28 -19.46
N ARG A 419 -11.58 6.11 -18.82
CA ARG A 419 -12.61 5.15 -19.26
C ARG A 419 -13.92 5.45 -18.56
N VAL A 420 -14.99 5.46 -19.35
CA VAL A 420 -16.35 5.71 -18.85
C VAL A 420 -17.29 4.60 -19.28
N VAL A 421 -18.36 4.41 -18.50
CA VAL A 421 -19.43 3.46 -18.85
C VAL A 421 -20.04 3.90 -20.16
N LYS A 422 -20.20 2.95 -21.10
CA LYS A 422 -20.88 3.20 -22.36
C LYS A 422 -22.40 3.19 -22.11
N GLU A 423 -23.06 4.27 -22.49
CA GLU A 423 -24.53 4.35 -22.48
C GLU A 423 -25.20 3.35 -23.43
#